data_b7ed633de258edd713c759345b560504
#
_entry.id   b7ed633de258edd713c759345b560504
#
_cell.length_a   1.000
_cell.length_b   1.000
_cell.length_c   1.000
_cell.angle_alpha   90.00
_cell.angle_beta   90.00
_cell.angle_gamma   90.00
#
_symmetry.space_group_name_H-M   'P 1'
#
loop_
_entity.id
_entity.type
_entity.pdbx_description
1 polymer ?
#
loop_
_entity_poly.entity_id
_entity_poly.type
_entity_poly.pdbx_seq_one_letter_code
_entity_poly.pdbx_strand_id
1 'polypeptide(L)'
;MAVPDLADSPPVRRLADWDDQRLRSLADTHDTPLYVIDLDRVQANYQRFAAAFPDAHVMYAAKAHTGQSVLSALLDVGADIECAAAGEIKRSIQAGADPNTIQYTAVNPPAHDLDYAVDLAADAPGLTITIGATDTLDRLAERGYDGRVAIRINPGIGTGHHEKVATGNDAKFGIPYEQVPEVAERVRAEFDLVGLHSHAGSGVLTDDLDDHCEAIERVGEMARRVGDLEFVDVGGGFGVPYHEDEPPLDLETTSEMVRDAVGDIDAQLKLEPGRYIVADAGLILTTVNTI
;
A
#
# COMPACT_ATOMS: atom_id res chain seq x y z
N MET A 1 -7.86 -23.39 4.52
CA MET A 1 -9.18 -23.27 3.83
C MET A 1 -8.92 -23.39 2.33
N ALA A 2 -9.86 -23.87 1.53
CA ALA A 2 -9.69 -23.86 0.08
C ALA A 2 -9.71 -22.40 -0.40
N VAL A 3 -8.75 -22.04 -1.25
CA VAL A 3 -8.71 -20.70 -1.88
C VAL A 3 -9.95 -20.55 -2.73
N PRO A 4 -10.72 -19.43 -2.62
CA PRO A 4 -11.88 -19.19 -3.47
C PRO A 4 -11.49 -19.24 -4.94
N ASP A 5 -12.33 -19.85 -5.78
CA ASP A 5 -12.13 -19.80 -7.23
C ASP A 5 -12.36 -18.36 -7.71
N LEU A 6 -11.30 -17.70 -8.19
CA LEU A 6 -11.36 -16.32 -8.69
C LEU A 6 -12.34 -16.14 -9.84
N ALA A 7 -12.64 -17.21 -10.58
CA ALA A 7 -13.59 -17.19 -11.69
C ALA A 7 -15.04 -16.95 -11.24
N ASP A 8 -15.39 -17.35 -10.01
CA ASP A 8 -16.75 -17.20 -9.47
C ASP A 8 -16.93 -15.89 -8.67
N SER A 9 -15.86 -15.11 -8.46
CA SER A 9 -15.89 -13.87 -7.68
C SER A 9 -15.97 -12.65 -8.61
N PRO A 10 -17.03 -11.81 -8.54
CA PRO A 10 -17.14 -10.64 -9.41
C PRO A 10 -15.98 -9.65 -9.15
N PRO A 11 -15.54 -8.87 -10.18
CA PRO A 11 -14.47 -7.89 -10.02
C PRO A 11 -14.79 -6.82 -8.96
N VAL A 12 -16.07 -6.50 -8.78
CA VAL A 12 -16.59 -5.63 -7.71
C VAL A 12 -17.79 -6.29 -7.07
N ARG A 13 -17.83 -6.31 -5.76
CA ARG A 13 -18.97 -6.77 -4.99
C ARG A 13 -19.86 -5.60 -4.61
N ARG A 14 -21.11 -5.64 -5.08
CA ARG A 14 -22.13 -4.65 -4.75
C ARG A 14 -22.95 -5.10 -3.54
N LEU A 15 -23.74 -4.19 -2.95
CA LEU A 15 -24.60 -4.53 -1.82
C LEU A 15 -25.57 -5.67 -2.13
N ALA A 16 -26.08 -5.73 -3.35
CA ALA A 16 -27.00 -6.79 -3.82
C ALA A 16 -26.35 -8.18 -3.91
N ASP A 17 -25.03 -8.27 -3.93
CA ASP A 17 -24.29 -9.53 -4.02
C ASP A 17 -24.07 -10.18 -2.63
N TRP A 18 -24.44 -9.50 -1.57
CA TRP A 18 -24.37 -10.06 -0.22
C TRP A 18 -25.57 -10.95 0.09
N ASP A 19 -25.34 -12.03 0.82
CA ASP A 19 -26.38 -12.92 1.31
C ASP A 19 -27.25 -12.24 2.38
N ASP A 20 -28.41 -11.74 1.99
CA ASP A 20 -29.37 -11.05 2.85
C ASP A 20 -29.79 -11.90 4.07
N GLN A 21 -29.98 -13.22 3.88
CA GLN A 21 -30.38 -14.10 4.97
C GLN A 21 -29.27 -14.25 6.01
N ARG A 22 -28.01 -14.36 5.57
CA ARG A 22 -26.84 -14.41 6.44
C ARG A 22 -26.66 -13.10 7.20
N LEU A 23 -26.81 -11.96 6.52
CA LEU A 23 -26.70 -10.65 7.14
C LEU A 23 -27.76 -10.43 8.23
N ARG A 24 -29.02 -10.82 7.99
CA ARG A 24 -30.09 -10.75 8.99
C ARG A 24 -29.79 -11.64 10.18
N SER A 25 -29.34 -12.88 9.95
CA SER A 25 -28.95 -13.79 11.03
C SER A 25 -27.81 -13.24 11.90
N LEU A 26 -26.84 -12.54 11.30
CA LEU A 26 -25.77 -11.86 12.05
C LEU A 26 -26.32 -10.71 12.90
N ALA A 27 -27.22 -9.88 12.33
CA ALA A 27 -27.86 -8.81 13.07
C ALA A 27 -28.71 -9.33 14.24
N ASP A 28 -29.47 -10.42 14.04
CA ASP A 28 -30.28 -11.04 15.09
C ASP A 28 -29.42 -11.64 16.20
N THR A 29 -28.23 -12.12 15.90
CA THR A 29 -27.32 -12.77 16.85
C THR A 29 -26.46 -11.78 17.65
N HIS A 30 -26.03 -10.70 17.00
CA HIS A 30 -25.00 -9.78 17.52
C HIS A 30 -25.50 -8.36 17.74
N ASP A 31 -26.78 -8.08 17.47
CA ASP A 31 -27.38 -6.76 17.47
C ASP A 31 -26.75 -5.82 16.41
N THR A 32 -27.24 -4.58 16.37
CA THR A 32 -26.75 -3.50 15.49
C THR A 32 -26.44 -2.26 16.35
N PRO A 33 -25.47 -1.39 15.95
CA PRO A 33 -24.71 -1.44 14.71
C PRO A 33 -23.62 -2.52 14.73
N LEU A 34 -23.43 -3.22 13.59
CA LEU A 34 -22.46 -4.29 13.45
C LEU A 34 -21.63 -4.11 12.19
N TYR A 35 -20.30 -4.11 12.33
CA TYR A 35 -19.37 -4.20 11.20
C TYR A 35 -19.20 -5.67 10.79
N VAL A 36 -19.37 -5.96 9.50
CA VAL A 36 -19.18 -7.29 8.93
C VAL A 36 -18.06 -7.21 7.89
N ILE A 37 -17.09 -8.11 7.98
CA ILE A 37 -16.00 -8.23 7.00
C ILE A 37 -15.96 -9.68 6.52
N ASP A 38 -15.93 -9.84 5.19
CA ASP A 38 -15.77 -11.11 4.51
C ASP A 38 -14.28 -11.34 4.17
N LEU A 39 -13.64 -12.22 4.93
CA LEU A 39 -12.22 -12.50 4.78
C LEU A 39 -11.89 -13.25 3.49
N ASP A 40 -12.79 -14.09 3.01
CA ASP A 40 -12.61 -14.79 1.72
C ASP A 40 -12.58 -13.76 0.57
N ARG A 41 -13.41 -12.70 0.67
CA ARG A 41 -13.39 -11.60 -0.29
C ARG A 41 -12.09 -10.80 -0.24
N VAL A 42 -11.57 -10.53 0.95
CA VAL A 42 -10.26 -9.87 1.14
C VAL A 42 -9.16 -10.67 0.43
N GLN A 43 -9.11 -11.99 0.66
CA GLN A 43 -8.13 -12.88 0.02
C GLN A 43 -8.29 -12.91 -1.51
N ALA A 44 -9.53 -13.03 -2.00
CA ALA A 44 -9.82 -13.05 -3.43
C ALA A 44 -9.41 -11.74 -4.14
N ASN A 45 -9.64 -10.58 -3.50
CA ASN A 45 -9.21 -9.29 -4.04
C ASN A 45 -7.69 -9.18 -4.13
N TYR A 46 -6.97 -9.60 -3.08
CA TYR A 46 -5.51 -9.62 -3.09
C TYR A 46 -4.97 -10.53 -4.20
N GLN A 47 -5.46 -11.76 -4.28
CA GLN A 47 -5.01 -12.73 -5.28
C GLN A 47 -5.31 -12.28 -6.70
N ARG A 48 -6.48 -11.66 -6.93
CA ARG A 48 -6.83 -11.08 -8.23
C ARG A 48 -5.87 -9.96 -8.61
N PHE A 49 -5.56 -9.07 -7.68
CA PHE A 49 -4.61 -7.99 -7.92
C PHE A 49 -3.22 -8.54 -8.21
N ALA A 50 -2.71 -9.43 -7.36
CA ALA A 50 -1.40 -10.05 -7.53
C ALA A 50 -1.28 -10.84 -8.84
N ALA A 51 -2.35 -11.52 -9.27
CA ALA A 51 -2.36 -12.25 -10.54
C ALA A 51 -2.25 -11.34 -11.77
N ALA A 52 -2.71 -10.09 -11.70
CA ALA A 52 -2.54 -9.11 -12.76
C ALA A 52 -1.10 -8.55 -12.84
N PHE A 53 -0.33 -8.66 -11.76
CA PHE A 53 1.05 -8.20 -11.65
C PHE A 53 2.01 -9.35 -11.28
N PRO A 54 2.12 -10.41 -12.12
CA PRO A 54 2.87 -11.63 -11.75
C PRO A 54 4.37 -11.40 -11.54
N ASP A 55 4.93 -10.34 -12.11
CA ASP A 55 6.35 -10.00 -12.01
C ASP A 55 6.63 -8.93 -10.93
N ALA A 56 5.59 -8.45 -10.24
CA ALA A 56 5.72 -7.47 -9.18
C ALA A 56 5.55 -8.11 -7.79
N HIS A 57 6.16 -7.48 -6.79
CA HIS A 57 5.91 -7.80 -5.39
C HIS A 57 4.76 -6.95 -4.87
N VAL A 58 3.62 -7.57 -4.63
CA VAL A 58 2.41 -6.88 -4.14
C VAL A 58 2.38 -6.97 -2.62
N MET A 59 2.41 -5.82 -1.95
CA MET A 59 2.30 -5.67 -0.51
C MET A 59 0.93 -5.10 -0.14
N TYR A 60 0.39 -5.47 1.00
CA TYR A 60 -0.86 -4.86 1.47
C TYR A 60 -0.58 -3.62 2.31
N ALA A 61 -1.15 -2.47 1.94
CA ALA A 61 -1.04 -1.24 2.72
C ALA A 61 -1.96 -1.30 3.98
N ALA A 62 -1.36 -1.57 5.14
CA ALA A 62 -2.09 -1.80 6.40
C ALA A 62 -2.96 -0.61 6.83
N LYS A 63 -2.61 0.62 6.45
CA LYS A 63 -3.41 1.83 6.70
C LYS A 63 -4.86 1.75 6.24
N ALA A 64 -5.17 0.88 5.27
CA ALA A 64 -6.54 0.69 4.79
C ALA A 64 -7.41 -0.05 5.81
N HIS A 65 -6.88 -1.09 6.47
CA HIS A 65 -7.57 -1.82 7.54
C HIS A 65 -6.58 -2.65 8.37
N THR A 66 -6.40 -2.32 9.64
CA THR A 66 -5.43 -2.96 10.54
C THR A 66 -6.04 -4.03 11.46
N GLY A 67 -7.23 -4.53 11.17
CA GLY A 67 -7.87 -5.61 11.95
C GLY A 67 -7.05 -6.89 11.86
N GLN A 68 -6.78 -7.53 13.00
CA GLN A 68 -5.92 -8.71 13.08
C GLN A 68 -6.37 -9.84 12.14
N SER A 69 -7.70 -10.09 12.06
CA SER A 69 -8.25 -11.13 11.17
C SER A 69 -7.99 -10.82 9.68
N VAL A 70 -8.04 -9.54 9.29
CA VAL A 70 -7.75 -9.13 7.91
C VAL A 70 -6.27 -9.32 7.60
N LEU A 71 -5.39 -8.88 8.49
CA LEU A 71 -3.95 -9.05 8.33
C LEU A 71 -3.57 -10.54 8.27
N SER A 72 -4.09 -11.37 9.20
CA SER A 72 -3.83 -12.82 9.18
C SER A 72 -4.35 -13.48 7.89
N ALA A 73 -5.55 -13.11 7.42
CA ALA A 73 -6.10 -13.65 6.18
C ALA A 73 -5.23 -13.30 4.95
N LEU A 74 -4.66 -12.10 4.92
CA LEU A 74 -3.75 -11.69 3.84
C LEU A 74 -2.41 -12.42 3.90
N LEU A 75 -1.84 -12.58 5.11
CA LEU A 75 -0.62 -13.36 5.31
C LEU A 75 -0.80 -14.84 4.91
N ASP A 76 -1.97 -15.42 5.16
CA ASP A 76 -2.31 -16.79 4.77
C ASP A 76 -2.28 -17.02 3.24
N VAL A 77 -2.43 -15.97 2.45
CA VAL A 77 -2.33 -16.01 0.98
C VAL A 77 -1.02 -15.41 0.44
N GLY A 78 -0.04 -15.17 1.33
CA GLY A 78 1.32 -14.77 0.96
C GLY A 78 1.51 -13.28 0.73
N ALA A 79 0.64 -12.43 1.24
CA ALA A 79 0.85 -10.99 1.21
C ALA A 79 1.93 -10.58 2.23
N ASP A 80 2.86 -9.71 1.81
CA ASP A 80 3.66 -8.91 2.74
C ASP A 80 2.93 -7.61 3.08
N ILE A 81 3.40 -6.92 4.11
CA ILE A 81 2.67 -5.77 4.67
C ILE A 81 3.52 -4.48 4.60
N GLU A 82 2.92 -3.43 4.00
CA GLU A 82 3.40 -2.05 4.16
C GLU A 82 2.72 -1.39 5.35
N CYS A 83 3.51 -0.69 6.17
CA CYS A 83 3.08 -0.02 7.38
C CYS A 83 3.48 1.46 7.39
N ALA A 84 2.54 2.35 7.66
CA ALA A 84 2.79 3.79 7.77
C ALA A 84 3.05 4.27 9.21
N ALA A 85 2.90 3.40 10.22
CA ALA A 85 3.09 3.72 11.63
C ALA A 85 3.58 2.50 12.43
N ALA A 86 4.29 2.73 13.54
CA ALA A 86 4.73 1.64 14.43
C ALA A 86 3.55 0.82 14.99
N GLY A 87 2.38 1.43 15.15
CA GLY A 87 1.17 0.71 15.55
C GLY A 87 0.71 -0.32 14.53
N GLU A 88 0.90 -0.04 13.23
CA GLU A 88 0.61 -0.98 12.14
C GLU A 88 1.64 -2.11 12.12
N ILE A 89 2.94 -1.81 12.29
CA ILE A 89 3.99 -2.83 12.41
C ILE A 89 3.65 -3.81 13.54
N LYS A 90 3.33 -3.29 14.74
CA LYS A 90 2.96 -4.12 15.89
C LYS A 90 1.78 -5.04 15.60
N ARG A 91 0.73 -4.52 14.96
CA ARG A 91 -0.46 -5.31 14.58
C ARG A 91 -0.14 -6.37 13.53
N SER A 92 0.71 -6.04 12.56
CA SER A 92 1.15 -6.98 11.52
C SER A 92 1.95 -8.14 12.10
N ILE A 93 2.90 -7.87 13.00
CA ILE A 93 3.65 -8.90 13.72
C ILE A 93 2.72 -9.76 14.60
N GLN A 94 1.77 -9.15 15.31
CA GLN A 94 0.77 -9.90 16.09
C GLN A 94 -0.12 -10.79 15.23
N ALA A 95 -0.35 -10.41 13.98
CA ALA A 95 -1.08 -11.23 13.00
C ALA A 95 -0.24 -12.35 12.39
N GLY A 96 1.08 -12.34 12.58
CA GLY A 96 2.01 -13.37 12.10
C GLY A 96 2.97 -12.92 11.00
N ALA A 97 3.03 -11.61 10.67
CA ALA A 97 3.99 -11.10 9.68
C ALA A 97 5.43 -11.31 10.15
N ASP A 98 6.32 -11.70 9.20
CA ASP A 98 7.76 -11.70 9.43
C ASP A 98 8.26 -10.24 9.43
N PRO A 99 8.88 -9.76 10.52
CA PRO A 99 9.42 -8.40 10.57
C PRO A 99 10.43 -8.10 9.44
N ASN A 100 11.11 -9.11 8.91
CA ASN A 100 12.07 -8.93 7.82
C ASN A 100 11.43 -8.58 6.48
N THR A 101 10.15 -8.83 6.28
CA THR A 101 9.43 -8.51 5.04
C THR A 101 8.60 -7.24 5.14
N ILE A 102 8.54 -6.63 6.33
CA ILE A 102 7.79 -5.39 6.53
C ILE A 102 8.53 -4.20 5.89
N GLN A 103 7.79 -3.39 5.14
CA GLN A 103 8.22 -2.07 4.70
C GLN A 103 7.54 -1.01 5.58
N TYR A 104 8.35 -0.21 6.27
CA TYR A 104 7.87 0.90 7.09
C TYR A 104 7.99 2.22 6.34
N THR A 105 6.88 2.73 5.81
CA THR A 105 6.86 3.99 5.05
C THR A 105 6.73 5.18 5.98
N ALA A 106 7.87 5.60 6.52
CA ALA A 106 7.99 6.64 7.54
C ALA A 106 8.01 8.04 6.94
N VAL A 107 6.87 8.57 6.54
CA VAL A 107 6.81 9.90 5.88
C VAL A 107 7.24 11.03 6.79
N ASN A 108 6.74 11.06 8.02
CA ASN A 108 7.10 12.02 9.07
C ASN A 108 6.87 11.38 10.45
N PRO A 109 7.67 10.38 10.83
CA PRO A 109 7.42 9.58 12.01
C PRO A 109 7.70 10.36 13.29
N PRO A 110 6.88 10.21 14.33
CA PRO A 110 7.23 10.69 15.67
C PRO A 110 8.45 9.91 16.21
N ALA A 111 9.15 10.49 17.19
CA ALA A 111 10.39 9.91 17.72
C ALA A 111 10.20 8.47 18.21
N HIS A 112 9.10 8.18 18.93
CA HIS A 112 8.83 6.85 19.47
C HIS A 112 8.54 5.79 18.40
N ASP A 113 8.06 6.17 17.22
CA ASP A 113 7.87 5.25 16.10
C ASP A 113 9.23 4.89 15.47
N LEU A 114 10.15 5.87 15.33
CA LEU A 114 11.52 5.60 14.89
C LEU A 114 12.29 4.75 15.90
N ASP A 115 12.18 5.07 17.20
CA ASP A 115 12.80 4.28 18.26
C ASP A 115 12.38 2.80 18.12
N TYR A 116 11.07 2.55 17.99
CA TYR A 116 10.54 1.21 17.82
C TYR A 116 11.04 0.51 16.54
N ALA A 117 11.05 1.22 15.40
CA ALA A 117 11.46 0.64 14.12
C ALA A 117 12.96 0.30 14.12
N VAL A 118 13.80 1.17 14.68
CA VAL A 118 15.25 0.95 14.82
C VAL A 118 15.55 -0.22 15.77
N ASP A 119 14.86 -0.27 16.93
CA ASP A 119 15.01 -1.39 17.87
C ASP A 119 14.60 -2.71 17.21
N LEU A 120 13.50 -2.72 16.45
CA LEU A 120 13.05 -3.91 15.73
C LEU A 120 14.04 -4.36 14.65
N ALA A 121 14.62 -3.41 13.91
CA ALA A 121 15.57 -3.69 12.84
C ALA A 121 16.86 -4.37 13.34
N ALA A 122 17.22 -4.21 14.61
CA ALA A 122 18.35 -4.90 15.21
C ALA A 122 18.17 -6.43 15.23
N ASP A 123 16.93 -6.91 15.36
CA ASP A 123 16.56 -8.33 15.35
C ASP A 123 15.99 -8.78 13.98
N ALA A 124 15.62 -7.82 13.13
CA ALA A 124 15.02 -8.04 11.81
C ALA A 124 15.71 -7.18 10.74
N PRO A 125 16.93 -7.55 10.30
CA PRO A 125 17.72 -6.73 9.38
C PRO A 125 17.10 -6.57 7.98
N GLY A 126 16.08 -7.35 7.64
CA GLY A 126 15.30 -7.21 6.40
C GLY A 126 14.26 -6.08 6.45
N LEU A 127 13.92 -5.55 7.65
CA LEU A 127 13.00 -4.42 7.77
C LEU A 127 13.52 -3.22 6.97
N THR A 128 12.69 -2.69 6.09
CA THR A 128 13.05 -1.49 5.29
C THR A 128 12.36 -0.26 5.85
N ILE A 129 13.12 0.81 6.08
CA ILE A 129 12.59 2.13 6.47
C ILE A 129 12.58 3.04 5.26
N THR A 130 11.39 3.43 4.80
CA THR A 130 11.23 4.38 3.69
C THR A 130 11.11 5.79 4.25
N ILE A 131 12.07 6.65 3.94
CA ILE A 131 12.10 8.03 4.42
C ILE A 131 11.34 8.97 3.47
N GLY A 132 10.65 9.96 4.01
CA GLY A 132 9.91 10.99 3.25
C GLY A 132 10.44 12.42 3.43
N ALA A 133 11.49 12.59 4.25
CA ALA A 133 12.15 13.88 4.52
C ALA A 133 13.62 13.66 4.86
N THR A 134 14.48 14.63 4.53
CA THR A 134 15.94 14.51 4.72
C THR A 134 16.36 14.52 6.18
N ASP A 135 15.63 15.24 7.05
CA ASP A 135 15.89 15.25 8.50
C ASP A 135 15.67 13.88 9.16
N THR A 136 14.89 13.00 8.52
CA THR A 136 14.72 11.62 9.00
C THR A 136 16.04 10.85 8.97
N LEU A 137 16.94 11.15 8.03
CA LEU A 137 18.28 10.54 7.98
C LEU A 137 19.11 10.92 9.22
N ASP A 138 19.12 12.21 9.60
CA ASP A 138 19.81 12.66 10.82
C ASP A 138 19.26 11.93 12.05
N ARG A 139 17.95 11.81 12.13
CA ARG A 139 17.25 11.14 13.23
C ARG A 139 17.53 9.64 13.29
N LEU A 140 17.71 8.97 12.16
CA LEU A 140 18.13 7.56 12.08
C LEU A 140 19.60 7.40 12.50
N ALA A 141 20.49 8.27 12.00
CA ALA A 141 21.91 8.27 12.37
C ALA A 141 22.12 8.53 13.88
N GLU A 142 21.36 9.46 14.49
CA GLU A 142 21.38 9.72 15.93
C GLU A 142 21.01 8.49 16.77
N ARG A 143 20.26 7.53 16.20
CA ARG A 143 19.87 6.25 16.80
C ARG A 143 20.84 5.11 16.52
N GLY A 144 21.91 5.41 15.77
CA GLY A 144 22.90 4.40 15.37
C GLY A 144 22.37 3.41 14.32
N TYR A 145 21.31 3.76 13.58
CA TYR A 145 20.80 2.96 12.49
C TYR A 145 21.68 3.12 11.25
N ASP A 146 22.05 2.02 10.62
CA ASP A 146 22.82 1.94 9.38
C ASP A 146 22.23 0.92 8.38
N GLY A 147 21.01 0.46 8.67
CA GLY A 147 20.33 -0.59 7.90
C GLY A 147 19.64 -0.08 6.62
N ARG A 148 18.65 -0.85 6.18
CA ARG A 148 17.97 -0.73 4.87
C ARG A 148 17.08 0.51 4.81
N VAL A 149 17.37 1.41 3.86
CA VAL A 149 16.63 2.65 3.63
C VAL A 149 16.13 2.72 2.19
N ALA A 150 14.85 3.05 2.02
CA ALA A 150 14.29 3.48 0.75
C ALA A 150 13.94 4.98 0.79
N ILE A 151 13.95 5.64 -0.36
CA ILE A 151 13.65 7.06 -0.47
C ILE A 151 12.28 7.22 -1.10
N ARG A 152 11.34 7.85 -0.38
CA ARG A 152 10.07 8.26 -0.96
C ARG A 152 10.25 9.54 -1.76
N ILE A 153 9.93 9.46 -3.05
CA ILE A 153 10.01 10.56 -4.00
C ILE A 153 8.68 11.31 -4.05
N ASN A 154 8.73 12.63 -4.08
CA ASN A 154 7.65 13.45 -4.57
C ASN A 154 7.87 13.67 -6.09
N PRO A 155 7.08 13.02 -6.96
CA PRO A 155 7.26 13.18 -8.42
C PRO A 155 6.84 14.56 -8.94
N GLY A 156 6.24 15.41 -8.10
CA GLY A 156 5.71 16.72 -8.51
C GLY A 156 4.40 16.67 -9.30
N ILE A 157 3.87 15.48 -9.49
CA ILE A 157 2.60 15.18 -10.16
C ILE A 157 1.76 14.37 -9.19
N GLY A 158 0.47 14.59 -9.15
CA GLY A 158 -0.42 13.84 -8.26
C GLY A 158 -1.82 13.73 -8.80
N THR A 159 -2.43 12.59 -8.55
CA THR A 159 -3.79 12.23 -8.93
C THR A 159 -4.68 12.01 -7.72
N GLY A 160 -5.97 12.27 -7.83
CA GLY A 160 -6.97 11.90 -6.83
C GLY A 160 -8.18 12.83 -6.79
N HIS A 161 -9.34 12.24 -6.58
CA HIS A 161 -10.64 12.91 -6.53
C HIS A 161 -10.86 13.86 -5.32
N HIS A 162 -9.89 14.03 -4.42
CA HIS A 162 -10.05 14.90 -3.26
C HIS A 162 -8.94 15.96 -3.16
N GLU A 163 -9.30 17.23 -3.17
CA GLU A 163 -8.44 18.40 -2.87
C GLU A 163 -7.62 18.24 -1.56
N LYS A 164 -8.00 17.31 -0.69
CA LYS A 164 -7.31 17.03 0.59
C LYS A 164 -6.19 16.00 0.46
N VAL A 165 -6.11 15.28 -0.64
CA VAL A 165 -5.01 14.34 -0.96
C VAL A 165 -4.18 14.98 -2.08
N ALA A 166 -3.64 16.16 -1.80
CA ALA A 166 -2.75 16.84 -2.74
C ALA A 166 -1.43 16.09 -2.81
N THR A 167 -1.26 15.35 -3.90
CA THR A 167 0.02 14.87 -4.41
C THR A 167 0.35 15.77 -5.59
N GLY A 168 1.50 16.42 -5.62
CA GLY A 168 1.87 17.39 -6.65
C GLY A 168 2.94 18.36 -6.15
N ASN A 169 3.22 19.45 -6.87
CA ASN A 169 4.26 20.42 -6.52
C ASN A 169 4.16 20.98 -5.09
N ASP A 170 2.95 21.00 -4.50
CA ASP A 170 2.69 21.44 -3.13
C ASP A 170 2.52 20.25 -2.15
N ALA A 171 2.85 19.02 -2.57
CA ALA A 171 2.72 17.84 -1.72
C ALA A 171 3.66 17.91 -0.52
N LYS A 172 3.12 17.61 0.65
CA LYS A 172 3.85 17.65 1.93
C LYS A 172 4.80 16.47 2.12
N PHE A 173 4.72 15.43 1.27
CA PHE A 173 5.37 14.14 1.48
C PHE A 173 6.32 13.78 0.36
N GLY A 174 7.45 13.21 0.73
CA GLY A 174 8.47 12.75 -0.18
C GLY A 174 9.56 13.79 -0.45
N ILE A 175 10.73 13.30 -0.81
CA ILE A 175 11.88 14.11 -1.24
C ILE A 175 11.56 14.73 -2.59
N PRO A 176 11.71 16.05 -2.79
CA PRO A 176 11.53 16.68 -4.08
C PRO A 176 12.36 15.99 -5.16
N TYR A 177 11.77 15.76 -6.33
CA TYR A 177 12.35 14.98 -7.43
C TYR A 177 13.81 15.36 -7.73
N GLU A 178 14.10 16.67 -7.82
CA GLU A 178 15.42 17.17 -8.16
C GLU A 178 16.49 16.92 -7.07
N GLN A 179 16.07 16.69 -5.84
CA GLN A 179 16.96 16.44 -4.70
C GLN A 179 17.28 14.96 -4.51
N VAL A 180 16.51 14.07 -5.13
CA VAL A 180 16.66 12.61 -4.93
C VAL A 180 18.08 12.11 -5.20
N PRO A 181 18.78 12.52 -6.27
CA PRO A 181 20.15 12.03 -6.51
C PRO A 181 21.12 12.38 -5.40
N GLU A 182 21.08 13.61 -4.88
CA GLU A 182 21.94 14.04 -3.76
C GLU A 182 21.62 13.26 -2.47
N VAL A 183 20.32 13.06 -2.20
CA VAL A 183 19.87 12.27 -1.04
C VAL A 183 20.26 10.80 -1.18
N ALA A 184 20.20 10.24 -2.38
CA ALA A 184 20.63 8.85 -2.66
C ALA A 184 22.13 8.65 -2.38
N GLU A 185 22.99 9.61 -2.79
CA GLU A 185 24.41 9.58 -2.47
C GLU A 185 24.65 9.61 -0.96
N ARG A 186 23.90 10.45 -0.25
CA ARG A 186 23.98 10.51 1.22
C ARG A 186 23.54 9.19 1.86
N VAL A 187 22.41 8.62 1.39
CA VAL A 187 21.91 7.34 1.92
C VAL A 187 22.94 6.24 1.71
N ARG A 188 23.58 6.15 0.53
CA ARG A 188 24.63 5.16 0.26
C ARG A 188 25.86 5.32 1.14
N ALA A 189 26.18 6.55 1.57
CA ALA A 189 27.32 6.79 2.42
C ALA A 189 27.10 6.43 3.89
N GLU A 190 25.87 6.48 4.36
CA GLU A 190 25.52 6.36 5.79
C GLU A 190 24.66 5.13 6.10
N PHE A 191 23.93 4.56 5.10
CA PHE A 191 22.95 3.51 5.22
C PHE A 191 23.04 2.53 4.04
N ASP A 192 22.18 1.50 4.05
CA ASP A 192 21.98 0.61 2.92
C ASP A 192 20.81 1.11 2.05
N LEU A 193 21.12 1.77 0.92
CA LEU A 193 20.10 2.23 -0.03
C LEU A 193 19.56 1.05 -0.83
N VAL A 194 18.32 0.64 -0.54
CA VAL A 194 17.70 -0.54 -1.17
C VAL A 194 16.62 -0.21 -2.19
N GLY A 195 16.03 0.97 -2.17
CA GLY A 195 14.94 1.25 -3.11
C GLY A 195 14.49 2.70 -3.19
N LEU A 196 13.67 2.94 -4.20
CA LEU A 196 12.88 4.17 -4.34
C LEU A 196 11.40 3.83 -4.18
N HIS A 197 10.67 4.75 -3.60
CA HIS A 197 9.24 4.63 -3.34
C HIS A 197 8.51 5.87 -3.83
N SER A 198 7.29 5.72 -4.28
CA SER A 198 6.36 6.82 -4.54
C SER A 198 4.95 6.42 -4.14
N HIS A 199 4.08 7.40 -3.95
CA HIS A 199 2.65 7.17 -3.80
C HIS A 199 1.91 8.37 -4.36
N ALA A 200 1.41 8.23 -5.57
CA ALA A 200 0.96 9.34 -6.41
C ALA A 200 -0.56 9.52 -6.45
N GLY A 201 -1.31 9.04 -5.45
CA GLY A 201 -2.75 9.28 -5.45
C GLY A 201 -3.57 8.30 -4.64
N SER A 202 -4.90 8.45 -4.71
CA SER A 202 -5.84 7.55 -4.03
C SER A 202 -7.18 7.53 -4.75
N GLY A 203 -7.73 6.35 -4.97
CA GLY A 203 -9.02 6.15 -5.63
C GLY A 203 -8.95 6.22 -7.15
N VAL A 204 -7.78 5.94 -7.71
CA VAL A 204 -7.53 5.93 -9.17
C VAL A 204 -8.37 4.81 -9.80
N LEU A 205 -9.22 5.17 -10.73
CA LEU A 205 -9.96 4.26 -11.62
C LEU A 205 -9.36 4.30 -13.04
N THR A 206 -9.89 3.50 -13.94
CA THR A 206 -9.33 3.36 -15.30
C THR A 206 -9.21 4.69 -16.05
N ASP A 207 -10.15 5.60 -15.86
CA ASP A 207 -10.16 6.92 -16.52
C ASP A 207 -9.11 7.90 -15.96
N ASP A 208 -8.53 7.61 -14.78
CA ASP A 208 -7.54 8.45 -14.10
C ASP A 208 -6.11 7.87 -14.21
N LEU A 209 -5.93 6.78 -14.96
CA LEU A 209 -4.66 6.06 -15.04
C LEU A 209 -3.55 6.88 -15.71
N ASP A 210 -3.86 7.74 -16.66
CA ASP A 210 -2.86 8.52 -17.39
C ASP A 210 -2.03 9.40 -16.45
N ASP A 211 -2.67 10.19 -15.58
CA ASP A 211 -1.97 11.02 -14.60
C ASP A 211 -1.19 10.19 -13.58
N HIS A 212 -1.76 9.03 -13.18
CA HIS A 212 -1.09 8.11 -12.27
C HIS A 212 0.18 7.53 -12.89
N CYS A 213 0.09 7.13 -14.15
CA CYS A 213 1.22 6.58 -14.91
C CYS A 213 2.29 7.64 -15.20
N GLU A 214 1.92 8.92 -15.43
CA GLU A 214 2.90 10.01 -15.56
C GLU A 214 3.77 10.14 -14.28
N ALA A 215 3.17 10.02 -13.10
CA ALA A 215 3.93 10.01 -11.86
C ALA A 215 4.84 8.78 -11.74
N ILE A 216 4.38 7.59 -12.16
CA ILE A 216 5.16 6.35 -12.17
C ILE A 216 6.34 6.45 -13.15
N GLU A 217 6.14 7.03 -14.34
CA GLU A 217 7.20 7.24 -15.34
C GLU A 217 8.37 8.04 -14.75
N ARG A 218 8.08 9.12 -14.04
CA ARG A 218 9.12 9.92 -13.33
C ARG A 218 9.87 9.11 -12.29
N VAL A 219 9.19 8.21 -11.58
CA VAL A 219 9.84 7.33 -10.61
C VAL A 219 10.76 6.34 -11.33
N GLY A 220 10.31 5.73 -12.42
CA GLY A 220 11.13 4.85 -13.25
C GLY A 220 12.35 5.56 -13.84
N GLU A 221 12.21 6.80 -14.34
CA GLU A 221 13.33 7.63 -14.80
C GLU A 221 14.34 7.88 -13.68
N MET A 222 13.86 8.20 -12.47
CA MET A 222 14.72 8.42 -11.32
C MET A 222 15.43 7.14 -10.89
N ALA A 223 14.74 5.99 -10.95
CA ALA A 223 15.35 4.70 -10.64
C ALA A 223 16.51 4.37 -11.59
N ARG A 224 16.33 4.59 -12.88
CA ARG A 224 17.42 4.44 -13.87
C ARG A 224 18.59 5.41 -13.65
N ARG A 225 18.31 6.61 -13.18
CA ARG A 225 19.34 7.62 -12.86
C ARG A 225 20.12 7.30 -11.60
N VAL A 226 19.45 6.84 -10.56
CA VAL A 226 20.05 6.43 -9.28
C VAL A 226 20.80 5.12 -9.44
N GLY A 227 20.18 4.12 -10.10
CA GLY A 227 20.74 2.78 -10.33
C GLY A 227 20.97 2.00 -9.04
N ASP A 228 21.41 0.76 -9.17
CA ASP A 228 21.84 -0.09 -8.05
C ASP A 228 20.79 -0.17 -6.92
N LEU A 229 19.56 -0.55 -7.28
CA LEU A 229 18.42 -0.66 -6.40
C LEU A 229 17.90 -2.10 -6.37
N GLU A 230 17.44 -2.57 -5.21
CA GLU A 230 16.76 -3.86 -5.12
C GLU A 230 15.32 -3.76 -5.62
N PHE A 231 14.65 -2.61 -5.36
CA PHE A 231 13.27 -2.43 -5.77
C PHE A 231 12.93 -0.98 -6.15
N VAL A 232 11.86 -0.86 -6.91
CA VAL A 232 11.13 0.39 -7.17
C VAL A 232 9.69 0.18 -6.78
N ASP A 233 9.22 0.92 -5.79
CA ASP A 233 7.87 0.86 -5.26
C ASP A 233 7.06 2.05 -5.77
N VAL A 234 6.05 1.78 -6.55
CA VAL A 234 5.16 2.81 -7.10
C VAL A 234 3.94 3.08 -6.22
N GLY A 235 3.88 2.40 -5.07
CA GLY A 235 2.86 2.60 -4.06
C GLY A 235 1.52 1.98 -4.40
N GLY A 236 0.49 2.54 -3.81
CA GLY A 236 -0.90 2.14 -4.05
C GLY A 236 -1.66 3.20 -4.86
N GLY A 237 -2.87 3.47 -4.43
CA GLY A 237 -3.75 4.44 -5.09
C GLY A 237 -4.90 3.79 -5.84
N PHE A 238 -4.82 2.50 -6.14
CA PHE A 238 -5.81 1.73 -6.89
C PHE A 238 -7.19 1.80 -6.22
N GLY A 239 -8.18 2.29 -6.97
CA GLY A 239 -9.52 2.55 -6.52
C GLY A 239 -10.48 1.38 -6.66
N VAL A 240 -11.66 1.59 -6.11
CA VAL A 240 -12.85 0.78 -6.35
C VAL A 240 -14.00 1.72 -6.68
N PRO A 241 -14.95 1.35 -7.52
CA PRO A 241 -16.11 2.17 -7.81
C PRO A 241 -17.01 2.27 -6.58
N TYR A 242 -17.46 3.49 -6.28
CA TYR A 242 -18.42 3.77 -5.20
C TYR A 242 -19.86 3.93 -5.72
N HIS A 243 -20.01 4.26 -7.01
CA HIS A 243 -21.31 4.43 -7.65
C HIS A 243 -21.63 3.25 -8.58
N GLU A 244 -22.92 3.00 -8.79
CA GLU A 244 -23.37 1.83 -9.61
C GLU A 244 -22.99 1.94 -11.09
N ASP A 245 -22.85 3.17 -11.59
CA ASP A 245 -22.48 3.50 -12.96
C ASP A 245 -20.95 3.53 -13.19
N GLU A 246 -20.15 3.52 -12.14
CA GLU A 246 -18.70 3.45 -12.25
C GLU A 246 -18.25 2.02 -12.60
N PRO A 247 -17.42 1.85 -13.64
CA PRO A 247 -16.86 0.55 -13.98
C PRO A 247 -15.82 0.10 -12.94
N PRO A 248 -15.59 -1.21 -12.78
CA PRO A 248 -14.45 -1.69 -12.00
C PRO A 248 -13.13 -1.27 -12.64
N LEU A 249 -12.10 -1.14 -11.82
CA LEU A 249 -10.74 -0.95 -12.32
C LEU A 249 -10.36 -2.15 -13.22
N ASP A 250 -10.00 -1.86 -14.46
CA ASP A 250 -9.48 -2.85 -15.40
C ASP A 250 -8.02 -3.17 -15.05
N LEU A 251 -7.81 -4.29 -14.39
CA LEU A 251 -6.48 -4.70 -13.90
C LEU A 251 -5.54 -5.09 -15.05
N GLU A 252 -6.04 -5.60 -16.17
CA GLU A 252 -5.21 -5.94 -17.34
C GLU A 252 -4.63 -4.66 -17.92
N THR A 253 -5.49 -3.71 -18.29
CA THR A 253 -5.07 -2.38 -18.76
C THR A 253 -4.18 -1.68 -17.74
N THR A 254 -4.56 -1.70 -16.44
CA THR A 254 -3.77 -1.07 -15.37
C THR A 254 -2.36 -1.66 -15.29
N SER A 255 -2.24 -2.98 -15.37
CA SER A 255 -0.93 -3.64 -15.25
C SER A 255 -0.03 -3.36 -16.45
N GLU A 256 -0.58 -3.28 -17.64
CA GLU A 256 0.15 -2.90 -18.85
C GLU A 256 0.65 -1.46 -18.74
N MET A 257 -0.24 -0.52 -18.41
CA MET A 257 0.12 0.91 -18.30
C MET A 257 1.16 1.16 -17.19
N VAL A 258 1.05 0.51 -16.04
CA VAL A 258 2.04 0.63 -14.95
C VAL A 258 3.41 0.10 -15.37
N ARG A 259 3.47 -1.06 -16.06
CA ARG A 259 4.73 -1.61 -16.56
C ARG A 259 5.37 -0.72 -17.61
N ASP A 260 4.57 -0.23 -18.56
CA ASP A 260 5.05 0.68 -19.62
C ASP A 260 5.57 1.99 -19.01
N ALA A 261 4.87 2.54 -18.01
CA ALA A 261 5.26 3.77 -17.32
C ALA A 261 6.56 3.62 -16.52
N VAL A 262 6.70 2.53 -15.74
CA VAL A 262 7.95 2.31 -14.98
C VAL A 262 9.13 2.06 -15.94
N GLY A 263 8.89 1.45 -17.09
CA GLY A 263 9.86 1.11 -18.10
C GLY A 263 10.87 0.06 -17.64
N ASP A 264 11.97 -0.08 -18.40
CA ASP A 264 13.04 -1.03 -18.06
C ASP A 264 13.79 -0.54 -16.83
N ILE A 265 13.68 -1.32 -15.73
CA ILE A 265 14.42 -1.13 -14.48
C ILE A 265 15.09 -2.46 -14.10
N ASP A 266 16.34 -2.38 -13.63
CA ASP A 266 17.05 -3.52 -13.06
C ASP A 266 16.78 -3.59 -11.54
N ALA A 267 15.50 -3.74 -11.19
CA ALA A 267 15.01 -3.76 -9.81
C ALA A 267 13.63 -4.42 -9.76
N GLN A 268 13.26 -4.97 -8.61
CA GLN A 268 11.92 -5.53 -8.39
C GLN A 268 10.87 -4.43 -8.34
N LEU A 269 9.84 -4.49 -9.20
CA LEU A 269 8.65 -3.64 -9.06
C LEU A 269 7.87 -4.02 -7.80
N LYS A 270 7.50 -3.02 -6.99
CA LYS A 270 6.60 -3.19 -5.83
C LYS A 270 5.34 -2.35 -5.98
N LEU A 271 4.25 -2.83 -5.39
CA LEU A 271 2.92 -2.20 -5.37
C LEU A 271 2.29 -2.36 -3.98
N GLU A 272 1.57 -1.32 -3.54
CA GLU A 272 0.96 -1.25 -2.20
C GLU A 272 -0.58 -1.04 -2.24
N PRO A 273 -1.37 -1.92 -2.87
CA PRO A 273 -2.82 -1.78 -2.83
C PRO A 273 -3.33 -1.89 -1.39
N GLY A 274 -4.18 -0.94 -1.00
CA GLY A 274 -4.87 -0.98 0.29
C GLY A 274 -6.38 -1.02 0.09
N ARG A 275 -6.95 0.12 -0.35
CA ARG A 275 -8.39 0.29 -0.59
C ARG A 275 -8.96 -0.78 -1.51
N TYR A 276 -8.30 -1.08 -2.62
CA TYR A 276 -8.73 -2.10 -3.59
C TYR A 276 -8.99 -3.45 -2.92
N ILE A 277 -8.17 -3.81 -1.94
CA ILE A 277 -8.23 -5.12 -1.28
C ILE A 277 -9.43 -5.24 -0.33
N VAL A 278 -9.79 -4.16 0.39
CA VAL A 278 -10.73 -4.28 1.52
C VAL A 278 -12.05 -3.55 1.33
N ALA A 279 -12.18 -2.62 0.39
CA ALA A 279 -13.32 -1.69 0.35
C ALA A 279 -14.66 -2.40 0.10
N ASP A 280 -14.72 -3.40 -0.77
CA ASP A 280 -15.95 -4.14 -1.08
C ASP A 280 -16.09 -5.45 -0.28
N ALA A 281 -15.16 -5.69 0.65
CA ALA A 281 -15.16 -6.84 1.55
C ALA A 281 -15.88 -6.57 2.88
N GLY A 282 -16.31 -5.33 3.12
CA GLY A 282 -16.94 -4.95 4.39
C GLY A 282 -18.23 -4.15 4.22
N LEU A 283 -19.11 -4.24 5.21
CA LEU A 283 -20.31 -3.43 5.36
C LEU A 283 -20.64 -3.16 6.82
N ILE A 284 -21.55 -2.25 7.05
CA ILE A 284 -22.15 -1.99 8.35
C ILE A 284 -23.64 -2.32 8.32
N LEU A 285 -24.10 -3.07 9.31
CA LEU A 285 -25.52 -3.33 9.56
C LEU A 285 -26.03 -2.34 10.61
N THR A 286 -27.15 -1.69 10.33
CA THR A 286 -27.81 -0.76 11.24
C THR A 286 -29.30 -0.98 11.29
N THR A 287 -29.94 -0.54 12.37
CA THR A 287 -31.39 -0.55 12.53
C THR A 287 -31.95 0.88 12.45
N VAL A 288 -33.00 1.06 11.66
CA VAL A 288 -33.76 2.32 11.65
C VAL A 288 -34.72 2.32 12.83
N ASN A 289 -34.45 3.14 13.83
CA ASN A 289 -35.27 3.20 15.06
C ASN A 289 -36.44 4.19 14.93
N THR A 290 -36.36 5.17 14.04
CA THR A 290 -37.39 6.21 13.88
C THR A 290 -37.43 6.64 12.42
N ILE A 291 -38.64 6.84 11.89
CA ILE A 291 -38.93 7.37 10.55
C ILE A 291 -39.66 8.70 10.68
#